data_7201da521263af38c1e8f8cc048d18a1
#
_entry.id   7201da521263af38c1e8f8cc048d18a1
#
_cell.length_a   1.000
_cell.length_b   1.000
_cell.length_c   1.000
_cell.angle_alpha   90.00
_cell.angle_beta   90.00
_cell.angle_gamma   90.00
#
_symmetry.space_group_name_H-M   'P 1'
#
loop_
_entity.id
_entity.type
_entity.pdbx_description
1 polymer ?
#
loop_
_entity_poly.entity_id
_entity_poly.type
_entity_poly.pdbx_seq_one_letter_code
_entity_poly.pdbx_strand_id
1 'polypeptide(L)'
;MSDRALKFPADVVHAAQASEHDSGCPAAVSLAQWAVESAYGAASMGDAHNPFGMKAAPGQRSVTVWTKEFYGGAMHSVQAAFRSFPSIADAFIAHGRYLMNPNGWPEYIKAQDCWRKNRDWVGFIDAMAPRYATDPNYATMLRGIVGDWHLFDFNLPAGDA
;
A
#
# COMPACT_ATOMS: atom_id res chain seq x y z
N MET A 1 -19.66 9.06 14.82
CA MET A 1 -18.56 8.39 14.09
C MET A 1 -17.32 9.24 14.29
N SER A 2 -16.20 8.62 14.65
CA SER A 2 -14.95 9.37 14.80
C SER A 2 -14.40 9.82 13.44
N ASP A 3 -13.65 10.91 13.43
CA ASP A 3 -13.02 11.41 12.19
C ASP A 3 -12.12 10.35 11.54
N ARG A 4 -11.47 9.51 12.35
CA ARG A 4 -10.68 8.38 11.87
C ARG A 4 -11.54 7.39 11.08
N ALA A 5 -12.73 7.05 11.56
CA ALA A 5 -13.64 6.12 10.87
C ALA A 5 -14.19 6.70 9.55
N LEU A 6 -14.28 8.01 9.44
CA LEU A 6 -14.63 8.66 8.17
C LEU A 6 -13.48 8.61 7.16
N LYS A 7 -12.23 8.75 7.62
CA LYS A 7 -11.04 8.71 6.76
C LYS A 7 -10.61 7.28 6.41
N PHE A 8 -10.80 6.33 7.32
CA PHE A 8 -10.45 4.93 7.16
C PHE A 8 -11.70 4.07 7.42
N PRO A 9 -12.54 3.87 6.40
CA PRO A 9 -13.76 3.08 6.51
C PRO A 9 -13.49 1.64 6.93
N ALA A 10 -14.48 1.01 7.58
CA ALA A 10 -14.32 -0.33 8.13
C ALA A 10 -13.91 -1.39 7.10
N ASP A 11 -14.41 -1.33 5.89
CA ASP A 11 -14.05 -2.25 4.80
C ASP A 11 -12.56 -2.12 4.40
N VAL A 12 -12.04 -0.89 4.40
CA VAL A 12 -10.62 -0.61 4.12
C VAL A 12 -9.74 -1.12 5.27
N VAL A 13 -10.14 -0.88 6.52
CA VAL A 13 -9.43 -1.41 7.69
C VAL A 13 -9.40 -2.94 7.67
N HIS A 14 -10.54 -3.56 7.42
CA HIS A 14 -10.63 -5.03 7.33
C HIS A 14 -9.77 -5.58 6.18
N ALA A 15 -9.72 -4.89 5.04
CA ALA A 15 -8.84 -5.28 3.93
C ALA A 15 -7.35 -5.25 4.32
N ALA A 16 -6.93 -4.21 5.05
CA ALA A 16 -5.56 -4.09 5.55
C ALA A 16 -5.23 -5.21 6.56
N GLN A 17 -6.15 -5.51 7.47
CA GLN A 17 -5.99 -6.61 8.44
C GLN A 17 -5.98 -7.99 7.77
N ALA A 18 -6.81 -8.20 6.74
CA ALA A 18 -6.78 -9.43 5.95
C ALA A 18 -5.41 -9.60 5.24
N SER A 19 -4.86 -8.52 4.73
CA SER A 19 -3.51 -8.51 4.15
C SER A 19 -2.43 -8.84 5.19
N GLU A 20 -2.52 -8.27 6.39
CA GLU A 20 -1.56 -8.58 7.47
C GLU A 20 -1.66 -10.05 7.90
N HIS A 21 -2.86 -10.57 8.03
CA HIS A 21 -3.08 -11.99 8.34
C HIS A 21 -2.47 -12.90 7.27
N ASP A 22 -2.63 -12.56 5.99
CA ASP A 22 -2.14 -13.37 4.86
C ASP A 22 -0.61 -13.26 4.69
N SER A 23 -0.07 -12.05 4.69
CA SER A 23 1.32 -11.76 4.30
C SER A 23 2.23 -11.35 5.44
N GLY A 24 1.68 -10.92 6.56
CA GLY A 24 2.42 -10.30 7.65
C GLY A 24 2.75 -8.82 7.45
N CYS A 25 2.27 -8.19 6.37
CA CYS A 25 2.47 -6.76 6.14
C CYS A 25 1.70 -5.93 7.16
N PRO A 26 2.34 -5.01 7.91
CA PRO A 26 1.63 -4.24 8.94
C PRO A 26 0.40 -3.50 8.38
N ALA A 27 -0.77 -3.70 8.98
CA ALA A 27 -2.00 -3.04 8.53
C ALA A 27 -1.86 -1.52 8.51
N ALA A 28 -1.18 -0.93 9.49
CA ALA A 28 -0.92 0.51 9.55
C ALA A 28 -0.19 1.03 8.32
N VAL A 29 0.81 0.30 7.83
CA VAL A 29 1.58 0.67 6.63
C VAL A 29 0.69 0.61 5.39
N SER A 30 -0.05 -0.48 5.23
CA SER A 30 -0.98 -0.64 4.10
C SER A 30 -2.04 0.47 4.07
N LEU A 31 -2.58 0.84 5.23
CA LEU A 31 -3.56 1.93 5.35
C LEU A 31 -2.96 3.29 5.00
N ALA A 32 -1.75 3.59 5.46
CA ALA A 32 -1.09 4.85 5.13
C ALA A 32 -0.78 4.94 3.63
N GLN A 33 -0.31 3.86 3.02
CA GLN A 33 -0.09 3.81 1.57
C GLN A 33 -1.39 3.93 0.79
N TRP A 34 -2.45 3.25 1.22
CA TRP A 34 -3.78 3.42 0.62
C TRP A 34 -4.23 4.88 0.64
N ALA A 35 -4.04 5.57 1.76
CA ALA A 35 -4.42 6.97 1.89
C ALA A 35 -3.68 7.87 0.90
N VAL A 36 -2.37 7.68 0.75
CA VAL A 36 -1.55 8.47 -0.19
C VAL A 36 -1.85 8.12 -1.63
N GLU A 37 -1.86 6.82 -1.97
CA GLU A 37 -1.97 6.36 -3.36
C GLU A 37 -3.37 6.58 -3.94
N SER A 38 -4.41 6.51 -3.12
CA SER A 38 -5.81 6.67 -3.55
C SER A 38 -6.46 7.98 -3.12
N ALA A 39 -5.71 8.90 -2.53
CA ALA A 39 -6.25 10.12 -1.92
C ALA A 39 -7.43 9.80 -0.97
N TYR A 40 -7.20 8.90 -0.03
CA TYR A 40 -8.22 8.39 0.90
C TYR A 40 -9.44 7.78 0.18
N GLY A 41 -9.19 7.07 -0.92
CA GLY A 41 -10.23 6.43 -1.73
C GLY A 41 -10.93 7.35 -2.74
N ALA A 42 -10.57 8.62 -2.81
CA ALA A 42 -11.18 9.57 -3.75
C ALA A 42 -10.70 9.36 -5.19
N ALA A 43 -9.47 8.91 -5.38
CA ALA A 43 -8.94 8.55 -6.69
C ALA A 43 -9.26 7.07 -6.97
N SER A 44 -10.06 6.81 -8.00
CA SER A 44 -10.57 5.49 -8.33
C SER A 44 -10.24 5.11 -9.77
N MET A 45 -9.98 3.83 -9.99
CA MET A 45 -9.94 3.22 -11.32
C MET A 45 -11.27 2.47 -11.61
N GLY A 46 -12.38 2.94 -11.06
CA GLY A 46 -13.68 2.29 -11.20
C GLY A 46 -13.70 0.88 -10.57
N ASP A 47 -14.25 -0.08 -11.29
CA ASP A 47 -14.42 -1.46 -10.83
C ASP A 47 -13.13 -2.28 -10.77
N ALA A 48 -11.98 -1.67 -11.07
CA ALA A 48 -10.68 -2.36 -10.96
C ALA A 48 -10.26 -2.66 -9.52
N HIS A 49 -10.85 -2.00 -8.52
CA HIS A 49 -10.52 -2.16 -7.10
C HIS A 49 -9.02 -2.11 -6.81
N ASN A 50 -8.31 -1.17 -7.47
CA ASN A 50 -6.84 -1.05 -7.40
C ASN A 50 -6.41 0.29 -6.82
N PRO A 51 -6.50 0.47 -5.49
CA PRO A 51 -6.17 1.74 -4.86
C PRO A 51 -4.67 2.05 -4.82
N PHE A 52 -3.82 1.04 -5.03
CA PHE A 52 -2.36 1.19 -4.99
C PHE A 52 -1.73 1.50 -6.35
N GLY A 53 -2.51 1.55 -7.42
CA GLY A 53 -1.98 1.77 -8.76
C GLY A 53 -1.04 0.66 -9.25
N MET A 54 -1.30 -0.58 -8.86
CA MET A 54 -0.48 -1.72 -9.27
C MET A 54 -0.63 -1.97 -10.77
N LYS A 55 0.49 -1.99 -11.48
CA LYS A 55 0.50 -2.30 -12.92
C LYS A 55 0.27 -3.80 -13.15
N ALA A 56 -0.43 -4.12 -14.24
CA ALA A 56 -0.68 -5.51 -14.60
C ALA A 56 0.54 -6.14 -15.27
N ALA A 57 0.86 -7.36 -14.85
CA ALA A 57 1.78 -8.23 -15.57
C ALA A 57 1.03 -8.98 -16.69
N PRO A 58 1.77 -9.53 -17.69
CA PRO A 58 1.16 -10.36 -18.72
C PRO A 58 0.31 -11.49 -18.14
N GLY A 59 -0.91 -11.66 -18.66
CA GLY A 59 -1.86 -12.69 -18.20
C GLY A 59 -2.69 -12.32 -16.97
N GLN A 60 -2.43 -11.20 -16.32
CA GLN A 60 -3.29 -10.71 -15.23
C GLN A 60 -4.49 -9.93 -15.77
N ARG A 61 -5.62 -10.02 -15.06
CA ARG A 61 -6.78 -9.15 -15.36
C ARG A 61 -6.38 -7.70 -15.19
N SER A 62 -6.75 -6.89 -16.16
CA SER A 62 -6.34 -5.49 -16.20
C SER A 62 -7.43 -4.58 -16.76
N VAL A 63 -7.30 -3.31 -16.42
CA VAL A 63 -7.98 -2.20 -17.08
C VAL A 63 -6.93 -1.29 -17.68
N THR A 64 -7.21 -0.74 -18.86
CA THR A 64 -6.34 0.24 -19.50
C THR A 64 -6.86 1.63 -19.20
N VAL A 65 -5.99 2.48 -18.63
CA VAL A 65 -6.33 3.87 -18.32
C VAL A 65 -5.27 4.82 -18.85
N TRP A 66 -5.69 6.05 -19.14
CA TRP A 66 -4.76 7.12 -19.44
C TRP A 66 -4.09 7.61 -18.16
N THR A 67 -2.77 7.69 -18.18
CA THR A 67 -1.97 8.23 -17.09
C THR A 67 -0.91 9.18 -17.66
N LYS A 68 -0.26 9.95 -16.79
CA LYS A 68 0.83 10.83 -17.18
C LYS A 68 2.16 10.27 -16.68
N GLU A 69 3.13 10.21 -17.58
CA GLU A 69 4.49 9.79 -17.26
C GLU A 69 5.48 10.84 -17.75
N PHE A 70 6.52 11.09 -16.95
CA PHE A 70 7.58 12.02 -17.30
C PHE A 70 8.75 11.27 -17.90
N TYR A 71 9.05 11.56 -19.16
CA TYR A 71 10.26 11.05 -19.83
C TYR A 71 10.69 12.01 -20.95
N GLY A 72 11.97 11.97 -21.31
CA GLY A 72 12.51 12.85 -22.35
C GLY A 72 12.37 14.35 -22.03
N GLY A 73 12.33 14.71 -20.73
CA GLY A 73 12.22 16.11 -20.30
C GLY A 73 10.80 16.69 -20.34
N ALA A 74 9.76 15.88 -20.58
CA ALA A 74 8.38 16.35 -20.67
C ALA A 74 7.38 15.33 -20.10
N MET A 75 6.18 15.83 -19.72
CA MET A 75 5.05 15.00 -19.35
C MET A 75 4.34 14.47 -20.60
N HIS A 76 4.05 13.17 -20.62
CA HIS A 76 3.32 12.51 -21.68
C HIS A 76 2.07 11.83 -21.16
N SER A 77 0.97 11.93 -21.92
CA SER A 77 -0.21 11.11 -21.68
C SER A 77 0.01 9.75 -22.36
N VAL A 78 -0.03 8.69 -21.57
CA VAL A 78 0.17 7.32 -22.03
C VAL A 78 -0.95 6.42 -21.54
N GLN A 79 -1.25 5.36 -22.30
CA GLN A 79 -2.11 4.29 -21.82
C GLN A 79 -1.28 3.27 -21.04
N ALA A 80 -1.76 2.88 -19.87
CA ALA A 80 -1.14 1.84 -19.08
C ALA A 80 -2.17 0.82 -18.59
N ALA A 81 -1.76 -0.43 -18.55
CA ALA A 81 -2.58 -1.52 -18.02
C ALA A 81 -2.36 -1.62 -16.52
N PHE A 82 -3.41 -1.39 -15.76
CA PHE A 82 -3.42 -1.55 -14.31
C PHE A 82 -4.16 -2.83 -13.93
N ARG A 83 -3.67 -3.50 -12.91
CA ARG A 83 -4.27 -4.74 -12.44
C ARG A 83 -5.69 -4.51 -11.94
N SER A 84 -6.59 -5.42 -12.30
CA SER A 84 -7.98 -5.44 -11.82
C SER A 84 -8.14 -6.55 -10.79
N PHE A 85 -8.74 -6.22 -9.65
CA PHE A 85 -8.98 -7.13 -8.55
C PHE A 85 -10.47 -7.39 -8.36
N PRO A 86 -10.87 -8.61 -7.90
CA PRO A 86 -12.27 -8.90 -7.61
C PRO A 86 -12.84 -8.05 -6.46
N SER A 87 -12.00 -7.67 -5.51
CA SER A 87 -12.37 -6.86 -4.36
C SER A 87 -11.20 -5.99 -3.88
N ILE A 88 -11.52 -5.02 -3.02
CA ILE A 88 -10.47 -4.20 -2.37
C ILE A 88 -9.57 -5.05 -1.45
N ALA A 89 -10.13 -6.05 -0.79
CA ALA A 89 -9.35 -6.97 0.05
C ALA A 89 -8.30 -7.71 -0.77
N ASP A 90 -8.64 -8.18 -1.97
CA ASP A 90 -7.68 -8.84 -2.87
C ASP A 90 -6.54 -7.91 -3.28
N ALA A 91 -6.83 -6.63 -3.50
CA ALA A 91 -5.80 -5.63 -3.79
C ALA A 91 -4.85 -5.42 -2.60
N PHE A 92 -5.37 -5.32 -1.38
CA PHE A 92 -4.56 -5.22 -0.17
C PHE A 92 -3.69 -6.45 0.05
N ILE A 93 -4.23 -7.64 -0.15
CA ILE A 93 -3.48 -8.90 -0.03
C ILE A 93 -2.35 -8.95 -1.06
N ALA A 94 -2.61 -8.61 -2.32
CA ALA A 94 -1.58 -8.58 -3.35
C ALA A 94 -0.48 -7.55 -3.05
N HIS A 95 -0.86 -6.38 -2.53
CA HIS A 95 0.08 -5.34 -2.10
C HIS A 95 0.95 -5.82 -0.92
N GLY A 96 0.34 -6.45 0.08
CA GLY A 96 1.07 -7.03 1.21
C GLY A 96 2.05 -8.12 0.79
N ARG A 97 1.62 -9.02 -0.08
CA ARG A 97 2.49 -10.07 -0.66
C ARG A 97 3.66 -9.48 -1.44
N TYR A 98 3.46 -8.37 -2.12
CA TYR A 98 4.53 -7.67 -2.84
C TYR A 98 5.59 -7.13 -1.88
N LEU A 99 5.19 -6.45 -0.82
CA LEU A 99 6.12 -5.91 0.17
C LEU A 99 6.79 -6.99 1.04
N MET A 100 6.09 -8.09 1.27
CA MET A 100 6.55 -9.19 2.14
C MET A 100 7.16 -10.36 1.37
N ASN A 101 7.41 -10.20 0.08
CA ASN A 101 8.05 -11.23 -0.73
C ASN A 101 9.46 -11.53 -0.18
N PRO A 102 9.76 -12.79 0.24
CA PRO A 102 11.06 -13.15 0.76
C PRO A 102 12.18 -13.09 -0.30
N ASN A 103 11.83 -13.05 -1.57
CA ASN A 103 12.75 -12.86 -2.69
C ASN A 103 12.65 -11.46 -3.30
N GLY A 104 12.11 -10.51 -2.54
CA GLY A 104 11.93 -9.12 -2.97
C GLY A 104 13.23 -8.30 -2.94
N TRP A 105 13.07 -7.01 -3.14
CA TRP A 105 14.19 -6.07 -3.10
C TRP A 105 14.83 -5.99 -1.72
N PRO A 106 16.15 -5.71 -1.62
CA PRO A 106 16.85 -5.61 -0.34
C PRO A 106 16.20 -4.64 0.65
N GLU A 107 15.65 -3.53 0.17
CA GLU A 107 14.95 -2.55 0.98
C GLU A 107 13.69 -3.15 1.63
N TYR A 108 12.96 -3.98 0.88
CA TYR A 108 11.78 -4.67 1.41
C TYR A 108 12.16 -5.79 2.40
N ILE A 109 13.26 -6.50 2.15
CA ILE A 109 13.77 -7.48 3.11
C ILE A 109 14.16 -6.81 4.42
N LYS A 110 14.83 -5.66 4.36
CA LYS A 110 15.16 -4.86 5.56
C LYS A 110 13.90 -4.41 6.30
N ALA A 111 12.88 -3.96 5.57
CA ALA A 111 11.59 -3.58 6.16
C ALA A 111 10.93 -4.76 6.88
N GLN A 112 10.89 -5.93 6.23
CA GLN A 112 10.37 -7.17 6.83
C GLN A 112 11.08 -7.52 8.14
N ASP A 113 12.41 -7.38 8.17
CA ASP A 113 13.20 -7.66 9.37
C ASP A 113 12.83 -6.71 10.52
N CYS A 114 12.69 -5.41 10.27
CA CYS A 114 12.26 -4.44 11.27
C CYS A 114 10.93 -4.85 11.92
N TRP A 115 9.97 -5.24 11.12
CA TRP A 115 8.65 -5.64 11.59
C TRP A 115 8.65 -6.99 12.30
N ARG A 116 9.25 -8.01 11.72
CA ARG A 116 9.26 -9.37 12.29
C ARG A 116 10.01 -9.46 13.61
N LYS A 117 11.15 -8.74 13.72
CA LYS A 117 11.99 -8.81 14.92
C LYS A 117 11.49 -7.92 16.05
N ASN A 118 11.01 -6.73 15.75
CA ASN A 118 10.77 -5.69 16.74
C ASN A 118 9.37 -5.06 16.66
N ARG A 119 8.50 -5.49 15.75
CA ARG A 119 7.20 -4.84 15.46
C ARG A 119 7.39 -3.34 15.15
N ASP A 120 8.53 -3.02 14.53
CA ASP A 120 8.95 -1.66 14.23
C ASP A 120 8.36 -1.20 12.88
N TRP A 121 7.16 -0.62 12.93
CA TRP A 121 6.51 -0.08 11.74
C TRP A 121 7.22 1.17 11.20
N VAL A 122 7.89 1.95 12.07
CA VAL A 122 8.68 3.12 11.65
C VAL A 122 9.87 2.66 10.81
N GLY A 123 10.63 1.70 11.30
CA GLY A 123 11.74 1.10 10.57
C GLY A 123 11.28 0.43 9.27
N PHE A 124 10.10 -0.21 9.27
CA PHE A 124 9.51 -0.75 8.06
C PHE A 124 9.32 0.33 6.99
N ILE A 125 8.67 1.43 7.34
CA ILE A 125 8.43 2.55 6.43
C ILE A 125 9.75 3.14 5.92
N ASP A 126 10.69 3.40 6.81
CA ASP A 126 11.98 4.03 6.46
C ASP A 126 12.81 3.16 5.52
N ALA A 127 12.77 1.84 5.69
CA ALA A 127 13.48 0.91 4.83
C ALA A 127 12.82 0.77 3.44
N MET A 128 11.47 0.66 3.39
CA MET A 128 10.76 0.38 2.14
C MET A 128 10.55 1.60 1.25
N ALA A 129 10.37 2.79 1.84
CA ALA A 129 9.96 3.98 1.13
C ALA A 129 10.88 4.40 -0.03
N PRO A 130 12.23 4.38 0.10
CA PRO A 130 13.12 4.78 -0.99
C PRO A 130 12.99 3.90 -2.24
N ARG A 131 12.58 2.65 -2.07
CA ARG A 131 12.34 1.72 -3.19
C ARG A 131 10.94 1.87 -3.76
N TYR A 132 9.97 2.12 -2.91
CA TYR A 132 8.56 2.18 -3.30
C TYR A 132 8.21 3.45 -4.09
N ALA A 133 8.77 4.58 -3.69
CA ALA A 133 8.49 5.88 -4.30
C ALA A 133 9.76 6.68 -4.54
N THR A 134 9.73 7.55 -5.55
CA THR A 134 10.85 8.47 -5.86
C THR A 134 10.82 9.74 -5.03
N ASP A 135 9.69 10.08 -4.41
CA ASP A 135 9.55 11.24 -3.55
C ASP A 135 10.38 11.07 -2.28
N PRO A 136 11.38 11.93 -2.01
CA PRO A 136 12.21 11.83 -0.81
C PRO A 136 11.43 12.06 0.50
N ASN A 137 10.22 12.62 0.43
CA ASN A 137 9.35 12.87 1.57
C ASN A 137 8.35 11.72 1.83
N TYR A 138 8.40 10.67 1.05
CA TYR A 138 7.40 9.58 1.13
C TYR A 138 7.36 8.93 2.51
N ALA A 139 8.52 8.59 3.07
CA ALA A 139 8.60 7.99 4.41
C ALA A 139 8.02 8.92 5.48
N THR A 140 8.40 10.19 5.46
CA THR A 140 7.90 11.21 6.41
C THR A 140 6.38 11.35 6.33
N MET A 141 5.84 11.35 5.11
CA MET A 141 4.39 11.43 4.87
C MET A 141 3.66 10.22 5.44
N LEU A 142 4.15 9.00 5.16
CA LEU A 142 3.55 7.78 5.70
C LEU A 142 3.60 7.72 7.23
N ARG A 143 4.75 8.03 7.83
CA ARG A 143 4.86 8.08 9.30
C ARG A 143 3.91 9.08 9.93
N GLY A 144 3.77 10.27 9.30
CA GLY A 144 2.83 11.28 9.74
C GLY A 144 1.39 10.77 9.75
N ILE A 145 0.96 10.12 8.67
CA ILE A 145 -0.40 9.55 8.55
C ILE A 145 -0.63 8.46 9.61
N VAL A 146 0.33 7.54 9.78
CA VAL A 146 0.21 6.49 10.79
C VAL A 146 0.09 7.10 12.20
N GLY A 147 0.92 8.10 12.52
CA GLY A 147 0.92 8.74 13.83
C GLY A 147 -0.33 9.58 14.08
N ASP A 148 -0.70 10.45 13.15
CA ASP A 148 -1.83 11.38 13.29
C ASP A 148 -3.17 10.65 13.44
N TRP A 149 -3.34 9.53 12.77
CA TRP A 149 -4.56 8.73 12.81
C TRP A 149 -4.48 7.51 13.73
N HIS A 150 -3.36 7.31 14.42
CA HIS A 150 -3.13 6.15 15.30
C HIS A 150 -3.41 4.82 14.58
N LEU A 151 -2.92 4.69 13.34
CA LEU A 151 -3.21 3.50 12.52
C LEU A 151 -2.56 2.23 13.05
N PHE A 152 -1.52 2.36 13.88
CA PHE A 152 -0.89 1.22 14.53
C PHE A 152 -1.84 0.43 15.47
N ASP A 153 -2.95 1.04 15.90
CA ASP A 153 -4.01 0.35 16.65
C ASP A 153 -4.65 -0.78 15.83
N PHE A 154 -4.60 -0.68 14.50
CA PHE A 154 -5.19 -1.66 13.59
C PHE A 154 -4.27 -2.83 13.26
N ASN A 155 -2.99 -2.76 13.63
CA ASN A 155 -2.08 -3.90 13.45
C ASN A 155 -2.56 -5.10 14.28
N LEU A 156 -2.48 -6.28 13.68
CA LEU A 156 -2.84 -7.51 14.38
C LEU A 156 -1.83 -7.81 15.50
N PRO A 157 -2.27 -8.45 16.61
CA PRO A 157 -1.36 -8.91 17.64
C PRO A 157 -0.28 -9.84 17.09
N ALA A 158 0.90 -9.85 17.72
CA ALA A 158 1.95 -10.79 17.38
C ALA A 158 1.45 -12.24 17.56
N GLY A 159 1.62 -13.08 16.52
CA GLY A 159 1.16 -14.47 16.52
C GLY A 159 -0.18 -14.70 15.80
N ASP A 160 -0.89 -13.65 15.41
CA ASP A 160 -2.15 -13.74 14.66
C ASP A 160 -1.97 -13.50 13.14
N ALA A 161 -0.74 -13.21 12.75
CA ALA A 161 -0.38 -12.98 11.35
C ALA A 161 0.35 -14.20 10.75
#